data_adc5550c164e7e4557044d4b5ef0e20d
#
_entry.id   adc5550c164e7e4557044d4b5ef0e20d
#
_cell.length_a   1.000
_cell.length_b   1.000
_cell.length_c   1.000
_cell.angle_alpha   90.00
_cell.angle_beta   90.00
_cell.angle_gamma   90.00
#
_symmetry.space_group_name_H-M   'P 1'
#
loop_
_entity.id
_entity.type
_entity.pdbx_description
1 polymer ?
#
loop_
_entity_poly.entity_id
_entity_poly.type
_entity_poly.pdbx_seq_one_letter_code
_entity_poly.pdbx_strand_id
1 'polypeptide(L)'
;MPSSLCAPLRAILLAVIAPLLLLAGCTPAEPVFKSTDITGTSYGKTLRLTDHNGQERTLADFKGKVVTIFFGYTQCPDVCPTALSGMSTVMQELGPDAERVQVLFVTVDPERDTPELLAQYVPVFDARFLGLYGTPEKIAELAKEFRVFYRKSGDLAGHYTIDHTAGTYVFGPDGRPRLYVRHAEDPQVVVADIKALLAGK
;
A
#
# COMPACT_ATOMS: atom_id res chain seq x y z
N MET A 1 -13.53 -73.16 -22.61
CA MET A 1 -13.91 -71.90 -23.26
C MET A 1 -14.13 -70.89 -22.18
N PRO A 2 -13.25 -69.93 -22.06
CA PRO A 2 -13.52 -68.82 -21.12
C PRO A 2 -13.44 -67.44 -21.83
N SER A 3 -14.25 -66.53 -21.27
CA SER A 3 -13.94 -65.10 -21.14
C SER A 3 -14.13 -64.18 -22.33
N SER A 4 -15.35 -63.60 -22.40
CA SER A 4 -15.64 -62.39 -23.18
C SER A 4 -16.26 -61.26 -22.36
N LEU A 5 -16.22 -61.29 -21.02
CA LEU A 5 -16.88 -60.31 -20.15
C LEU A 5 -15.99 -59.19 -19.60
N CYS A 6 -14.66 -59.22 -19.88
CA CYS A 6 -13.73 -58.22 -19.35
C CYS A 6 -13.48 -56.96 -20.23
N ALA A 7 -13.84 -56.98 -21.48
CA ALA A 7 -13.57 -55.91 -22.43
C ALA A 7 -14.43 -54.65 -22.21
N PRO A 8 -15.76 -54.73 -21.96
CA PRO A 8 -16.60 -53.54 -21.81
C PRO A 8 -16.33 -52.77 -20.50
N LEU A 9 -15.93 -53.49 -19.43
CA LEU A 9 -15.67 -52.88 -18.13
C LEU A 9 -14.42 -51.96 -18.13
N ARG A 10 -13.38 -52.35 -18.88
CA ARG A 10 -12.17 -51.55 -19.07
C ARG A 10 -12.42 -50.28 -19.90
N ALA A 11 -13.27 -50.36 -20.91
CA ALA A 11 -13.61 -49.20 -21.75
C ALA A 11 -14.43 -48.17 -20.99
N ILE A 12 -15.36 -48.63 -20.14
CA ILE A 12 -16.16 -47.74 -19.28
C ILE A 12 -15.29 -47.06 -18.22
N LEU A 13 -14.32 -47.75 -17.61
CA LEU A 13 -13.46 -47.19 -16.61
C LEU A 13 -12.54 -46.08 -17.18
N LEU A 14 -12.03 -46.27 -18.40
CA LEU A 14 -11.21 -45.28 -19.11
C LEU A 14 -12.02 -44.06 -19.56
N ALA A 15 -13.29 -44.26 -19.94
CA ALA A 15 -14.20 -43.16 -20.36
C ALA A 15 -14.62 -42.23 -19.19
N VAL A 16 -14.62 -42.72 -17.94
CA VAL A 16 -14.98 -41.91 -16.76
C VAL A 16 -13.77 -41.18 -16.16
N ILE A 17 -12.54 -41.76 -16.29
CA ILE A 17 -11.32 -41.13 -15.77
C ILE A 17 -10.82 -39.97 -16.65
N ALA A 18 -11.02 -40.06 -17.97
CA ALA A 18 -10.58 -39.01 -18.91
C ALA A 18 -11.20 -37.62 -18.66
N PRO A 19 -12.52 -37.43 -18.40
CA PRO A 19 -13.07 -36.11 -18.11
C PRO A 19 -12.72 -35.58 -16.71
N LEU A 20 -12.34 -36.44 -15.75
CA LEU A 20 -11.96 -35.99 -14.39
C LEU A 20 -10.57 -35.34 -14.34
N LEU A 21 -9.69 -35.68 -15.27
CA LEU A 21 -8.33 -35.10 -15.38
C LEU A 21 -8.33 -33.70 -16.04
N LEU A 22 -9.40 -33.31 -16.72
CA LEU A 22 -9.52 -32.00 -17.36
C LEU A 22 -9.98 -30.88 -16.40
N LEU A 23 -10.40 -31.21 -15.17
CA LEU A 23 -10.79 -30.26 -14.12
C LEU A 23 -9.63 -29.89 -13.20
N ALA A 24 -8.44 -30.48 -13.37
CA ALA A 24 -7.20 -30.05 -12.69
C ALA A 24 -6.69 -28.76 -13.35
N GLY A 25 -7.50 -27.73 -13.26
CA GLY A 25 -7.29 -26.51 -13.94
C GLY A 25 -6.55 -25.48 -13.14
N CYS A 26 -6.16 -24.53 -13.79
CA CYS A 26 -5.60 -23.23 -13.47
C CYS A 26 -5.97 -22.71 -12.08
N THR A 27 -5.21 -23.08 -11.05
CA THR A 27 -5.04 -22.19 -9.90
C THR A 27 -4.31 -20.96 -10.44
N PRO A 28 -4.90 -19.75 -10.36
CA PRO A 28 -4.16 -18.54 -10.69
C PRO A 28 -2.88 -18.53 -9.86
N ALA A 29 -1.72 -18.41 -10.51
CA ALA A 29 -0.47 -18.24 -9.79
C ALA A 29 -0.63 -17.03 -8.87
N GLU A 30 -0.37 -17.20 -7.58
CA GLU A 30 -0.34 -16.07 -6.64
C GLU A 30 0.66 -15.05 -7.18
N PRO A 31 0.30 -13.75 -7.16
CA PRO A 31 1.21 -12.72 -7.63
C PRO A 31 2.45 -12.71 -6.75
N VAL A 32 3.61 -12.88 -7.34
CA VAL A 32 4.87 -12.74 -6.64
C VAL A 32 5.17 -11.24 -6.59
N PHE A 33 4.79 -10.60 -5.49
CA PHE A 33 5.20 -9.23 -5.21
C PHE A 33 6.69 -9.19 -4.88
N LYS A 34 7.34 -8.10 -5.28
CA LYS A 34 8.75 -7.87 -4.95
C LYS A 34 8.91 -7.15 -3.61
N SER A 35 7.94 -6.31 -3.26
CA SER A 35 7.86 -5.69 -1.93
C SER A 35 7.41 -6.70 -0.87
N THR A 36 7.59 -6.36 0.40
CA THR A 36 7.21 -7.25 1.51
C THR A 36 5.69 -7.40 1.59
N ASP A 37 5.19 -8.61 1.46
CA ASP A 37 3.76 -8.92 1.62
C ASP A 37 3.35 -8.79 3.10
N ILE A 38 2.35 -7.97 3.36
CA ILE A 38 1.75 -7.74 4.68
C ILE A 38 0.26 -8.09 4.69
N THR A 39 -0.20 -8.89 3.72
CA THR A 39 -1.59 -9.36 3.65
C THR A 39 -2.00 -10.08 4.95
N GLY A 40 -3.22 -9.84 5.39
CA GLY A 40 -3.74 -10.41 6.64
C GLY A 40 -3.41 -9.61 7.90
N THR A 41 -2.60 -8.57 7.81
CA THR A 41 -2.42 -7.61 8.92
C THR A 41 -3.67 -6.74 9.11
N SER A 42 -3.71 -5.99 10.21
CA SER A 42 -4.88 -5.17 10.57
C SER A 42 -4.61 -3.67 10.49
N TYR A 43 -3.61 -3.25 9.73
CA TYR A 43 -3.28 -1.83 9.57
C TYR A 43 -4.42 -1.03 8.93
N GLY A 44 -4.53 0.25 9.28
CA GLY A 44 -5.42 1.22 8.65
C GLY A 44 -6.87 1.19 9.11
N LYS A 45 -7.25 0.36 10.08
CA LYS A 45 -8.64 0.26 10.58
C LYS A 45 -9.12 1.55 11.24
N THR A 46 -8.21 2.26 11.92
CA THR A 46 -8.53 3.48 12.66
C THR A 46 -8.16 4.74 11.90
N LEU A 47 -7.68 4.64 10.62
CA LEU A 47 -7.33 5.81 9.84
C LEU A 47 -8.54 6.72 9.68
N ARG A 48 -8.50 7.84 10.41
CA ARG A 48 -9.47 8.94 10.36
C ARG A 48 -8.75 10.23 10.72
N LEU A 49 -8.24 10.91 9.69
CA LEU A 49 -7.46 12.13 9.79
C LEU A 49 -8.05 13.20 8.86
N THR A 50 -7.61 14.44 9.02
CA THR A 50 -8.00 15.55 8.14
C THR A 50 -6.93 15.76 7.08
N ASP A 51 -7.31 15.96 5.81
CA ASP A 51 -6.36 16.34 4.78
C ASP A 51 -6.07 17.85 4.80
N HIS A 52 -5.03 18.26 4.10
CA HIS A 52 -4.62 19.66 4.02
C HIS A 52 -5.67 20.59 3.34
N ASN A 53 -6.75 20.04 2.77
CA ASN A 53 -7.89 20.79 2.24
C ASN A 53 -9.04 20.88 3.27
N GLY A 54 -8.84 20.37 4.50
CA GLY A 54 -9.81 20.41 5.58
C GLY A 54 -10.87 19.30 5.52
N GLN A 55 -10.69 18.27 4.68
CA GLN A 55 -11.64 17.16 4.57
C GLN A 55 -11.20 15.99 5.44
N GLU A 56 -12.13 15.44 6.23
CA GLU A 56 -11.87 14.19 6.95
C GLU A 56 -11.72 13.04 5.94
N ARG A 57 -10.69 12.21 6.14
CA ARG A 57 -10.34 11.09 5.27
C ARG A 57 -10.24 9.79 6.04
N THR A 58 -10.77 8.76 5.42
CA THR A 58 -10.66 7.36 5.82
C THR A 58 -10.20 6.53 4.62
N LEU A 59 -9.80 5.27 4.81
CA LEU A 59 -9.49 4.40 3.68
C LEU A 59 -10.71 4.14 2.77
N ALA A 60 -11.93 4.24 3.31
CA ALA A 60 -13.16 4.03 2.54
C ALA A 60 -13.37 5.09 1.45
N ASP A 61 -12.83 6.31 1.64
CA ASP A 61 -12.93 7.40 0.66
C ASP A 61 -12.13 7.12 -0.62
N PHE A 62 -11.18 6.19 -0.54
CA PHE A 62 -10.31 5.80 -1.65
C PHE A 62 -10.62 4.40 -2.19
N LYS A 63 -11.81 3.86 -1.90
CA LYS A 63 -12.22 2.55 -2.40
C LYS A 63 -12.12 2.47 -3.92
N GLY A 64 -11.53 1.39 -4.42
CA GLY A 64 -11.26 1.19 -5.85
C GLY A 64 -9.89 1.70 -6.30
N LYS A 65 -9.16 2.40 -5.43
CA LYS A 65 -7.78 2.84 -5.67
C LYS A 65 -6.79 2.00 -4.84
N VAL A 66 -5.59 1.86 -5.36
CA VAL A 66 -4.44 1.50 -4.53
C VAL A 66 -4.08 2.72 -3.69
N VAL A 67 -3.93 2.55 -2.38
CA VAL A 67 -3.57 3.63 -1.46
C VAL A 67 -2.19 3.38 -0.90
N THR A 68 -1.30 4.38 -0.97
CA THR A 68 0.00 4.33 -0.32
C THR A 68 0.03 5.31 0.84
N ILE A 69 0.59 4.88 1.98
CA ILE A 69 0.67 5.69 3.20
C ILE A 69 2.11 5.74 3.67
N PHE A 70 2.65 6.95 3.76
CA PHE A 70 3.97 7.23 4.30
C PHE A 70 3.84 8.15 5.52
N PHE A 71 4.52 7.79 6.61
CA PHE A 71 4.58 8.61 7.83
C PHE A 71 5.86 9.44 7.81
N GLY A 72 5.73 10.76 7.95
CA GLY A 72 6.86 11.67 7.87
C GLY A 72 6.56 13.03 8.48
N TYR A 73 7.41 14.03 8.21
CA TYR A 73 7.21 15.41 8.62
C TYR A 73 7.88 16.36 7.62
N THR A 74 7.38 17.60 7.53
CA THR A 74 7.81 18.53 6.46
C THR A 74 9.23 19.03 6.62
N GLN A 75 9.74 19.09 7.84
CA GLN A 75 11.11 19.56 8.15
C GLN A 75 12.15 18.43 8.15
N CYS A 76 11.81 17.25 7.62
CA CYS A 76 12.75 16.16 7.43
C CYS A 76 13.77 16.53 6.33
N PRO A 77 15.09 16.48 6.63
CA PRO A 77 16.08 16.98 5.67
C PRO A 77 16.36 16.04 4.49
N ASP A 78 15.97 14.76 4.55
CA ASP A 78 16.42 13.76 3.58
C ASP A 78 15.34 12.71 3.26
N VAL A 79 14.98 11.87 4.23
CA VAL A 79 14.17 10.65 4.01
C VAL A 79 12.78 10.96 3.45
N CYS A 80 12.10 11.99 3.97
CA CYS A 80 10.73 12.33 3.54
C CYS A 80 10.68 12.89 2.11
N PRO A 81 11.50 13.90 1.73
CA PRO A 81 11.48 14.36 0.35
C PRO A 81 11.95 13.28 -0.63
N THR A 82 12.90 12.42 -0.26
CA THR A 82 13.33 11.30 -1.09
C THR A 82 12.19 10.30 -1.32
N ALA A 83 11.44 9.94 -0.27
CA ALA A 83 10.31 9.01 -0.39
C ALA A 83 9.18 9.59 -1.28
N LEU A 84 8.83 10.87 -1.08
CA LEU A 84 7.79 11.52 -1.89
C LEU A 84 8.24 11.71 -3.36
N SER A 85 9.51 12.04 -3.62
CA SER A 85 10.07 12.10 -4.98
C SER A 85 10.05 10.73 -5.65
N GLY A 86 10.39 9.66 -4.94
CA GLY A 86 10.29 8.29 -5.43
C GLY A 86 8.85 7.93 -5.83
N MET A 87 7.88 8.29 -4.98
CA MET A 87 6.46 8.08 -5.30
C MET A 87 5.98 8.95 -6.47
N SER A 88 6.49 10.18 -6.62
CA SER A 88 6.21 11.00 -7.81
C SER A 88 6.71 10.33 -9.10
N THR A 89 7.91 9.75 -9.08
CA THR A 89 8.43 8.93 -10.19
C THR A 89 7.53 7.74 -10.48
N VAL A 90 7.10 7.00 -9.45
CA VAL A 90 6.14 5.88 -9.60
C VAL A 90 4.85 6.34 -10.28
N MET A 91 4.28 7.48 -9.86
CA MET A 91 3.06 8.02 -10.46
C MET A 91 3.24 8.40 -11.93
N GLN A 92 4.39 8.97 -12.30
CA GLN A 92 4.72 9.29 -13.70
C GLN A 92 4.81 8.02 -14.56
N GLU A 93 5.46 6.97 -14.05
CA GLU A 93 5.65 5.70 -14.77
C GLU A 93 4.39 4.83 -14.85
N LEU A 94 3.45 5.01 -13.92
CA LEU A 94 2.12 4.39 -14.00
C LEU A 94 1.29 4.99 -15.15
N GLY A 95 1.57 6.21 -15.58
CA GLY A 95 0.83 6.89 -16.64
C GLY A 95 -0.67 7.00 -16.30
N PRO A 96 -1.58 6.53 -17.18
CA PRO A 96 -3.02 6.60 -16.93
C PRO A 96 -3.47 5.83 -15.67
N ASP A 97 -2.77 4.77 -15.27
CA ASP A 97 -3.10 4.01 -14.06
C ASP A 97 -2.88 4.82 -12.78
N ALA A 98 -2.11 5.90 -12.81
CA ALA A 98 -1.88 6.79 -11.68
C ALA A 98 -3.19 7.40 -11.13
N GLU A 99 -4.21 7.58 -11.95
CA GLU A 99 -5.54 8.04 -11.49
C GLU A 99 -6.24 7.04 -10.54
N ARG A 100 -5.79 5.80 -10.54
CA ARG A 100 -6.27 4.73 -9.67
C ARG A 100 -5.37 4.52 -8.45
N VAL A 101 -4.45 5.44 -8.18
CA VAL A 101 -3.56 5.43 -7.02
C VAL A 101 -3.79 6.69 -6.20
N GLN A 102 -3.75 6.57 -4.89
CA GLN A 102 -3.76 7.69 -3.96
C GLN A 102 -2.55 7.62 -3.04
N VAL A 103 -1.76 8.68 -3.00
CA VAL A 103 -0.63 8.81 -2.09
C VAL A 103 -1.05 9.69 -0.92
N LEU A 104 -0.83 9.17 0.29
CA LEU A 104 -1.12 9.82 1.56
C LEU A 104 0.19 10.01 2.34
N PHE A 105 0.48 11.25 2.67
CA PHE A 105 1.53 11.64 3.61
C PHE A 105 0.90 11.93 4.96
N VAL A 106 1.23 11.17 5.99
CA VAL A 106 0.71 11.35 7.36
C VAL A 106 1.79 12.01 8.20
N THR A 107 1.52 13.22 8.70
CA THR A 107 2.49 13.87 9.56
C THR A 107 2.61 13.18 10.91
N VAL A 108 3.86 13.01 11.37
CA VAL A 108 4.20 12.60 12.75
C VAL A 108 4.62 13.79 13.62
N ASP A 109 4.49 15.02 13.09
CA ASP A 109 4.83 16.26 13.76
C ASP A 109 3.70 17.29 13.70
N PRO A 110 2.52 16.98 14.25
CA PRO A 110 1.36 17.86 14.15
C PRO A 110 1.53 19.20 14.88
N GLU A 111 2.61 19.38 15.65
CA GLU A 111 2.91 20.64 16.30
C GLU A 111 3.52 21.67 15.33
N ARG A 112 4.32 21.23 14.34
CA ARG A 112 4.96 22.10 13.35
C ARG A 112 4.29 22.02 11.98
N ASP A 113 3.76 20.87 11.61
CA ASP A 113 3.15 20.63 10.30
C ASP A 113 1.69 21.10 10.31
N THR A 114 1.48 22.41 10.08
CA THR A 114 0.13 22.95 9.94
C THR A 114 -0.53 22.52 8.63
N PRO A 115 -1.87 22.61 8.51
CA PRO A 115 -2.56 22.34 7.25
C PRO A 115 -2.02 23.14 6.08
N GLU A 116 -1.70 24.43 6.32
CA GLU A 116 -1.15 25.35 5.31
C GLU A 116 0.23 24.91 4.84
N LEU A 117 1.08 24.45 5.77
CA LEU A 117 2.41 23.95 5.44
C LEU A 117 2.33 22.64 4.66
N LEU A 118 1.45 21.72 5.06
CA LEU A 118 1.20 20.49 4.32
C LEU A 118 0.65 20.77 2.91
N ALA A 119 -0.24 21.76 2.76
CA ALA A 119 -0.77 22.18 1.46
C ALA A 119 0.30 22.80 0.54
N GLN A 120 1.35 23.38 1.10
CA GLN A 120 2.48 23.92 0.35
C GLN A 120 3.52 22.82 0.03
N TYR A 121 3.75 21.88 0.94
CA TYR A 121 4.83 20.90 0.85
C TYR A 121 4.46 19.69 0.00
N VAL A 122 3.33 19.04 0.30
CA VAL A 122 3.00 17.73 -0.28
C VAL A 122 2.70 17.80 -1.79
N PRO A 123 1.91 18.80 -2.30
CA PRO A 123 1.62 18.90 -3.73
C PRO A 123 2.81 19.27 -4.62
N VAL A 124 3.96 19.70 -4.04
CA VAL A 124 5.19 19.96 -4.83
C VAL A 124 5.68 18.68 -5.52
N PHE A 125 5.47 17.52 -4.92
CA PHE A 125 5.89 16.23 -5.49
C PHE A 125 4.90 15.72 -6.54
N ASP A 126 3.61 15.83 -6.28
CA ASP A 126 2.50 15.56 -7.21
C ASP A 126 1.23 16.21 -6.67
N ALA A 127 0.51 16.94 -7.50
CA ALA A 127 -0.71 17.68 -7.10
C ALA A 127 -1.85 16.77 -6.56
N ARG A 128 -1.77 15.46 -6.82
CA ARG A 128 -2.75 14.45 -6.34
C ARG A 128 -2.43 13.92 -4.94
N PHE A 129 -1.24 14.20 -4.41
CA PHE A 129 -0.85 13.74 -3.07
C PHE A 129 -1.59 14.50 -1.99
N LEU A 130 -1.99 13.80 -0.93
CA LEU A 130 -2.67 14.39 0.21
C LEU A 130 -1.80 14.30 1.46
N GLY A 131 -1.58 15.45 2.10
CA GLY A 131 -1.01 15.55 3.44
C GLY A 131 -2.11 15.41 4.48
N LEU A 132 -1.97 14.46 5.39
CA LEU A 132 -2.93 14.20 6.46
C LEU A 132 -2.37 14.63 7.81
N TYR A 133 -3.21 15.23 8.61
CA TYR A 133 -2.90 15.67 9.97
C TYR A 133 -4.02 15.32 10.95
N GLY A 134 -3.71 15.39 12.23
CA GLY A 134 -4.66 15.16 13.31
C GLY A 134 -4.10 15.66 14.63
N THR A 135 -4.82 15.44 15.74
CA THR A 135 -4.25 15.73 17.05
C THR A 135 -3.09 14.79 17.38
N PRO A 136 -2.16 15.17 18.26
CA PRO A 136 -1.06 14.31 18.69
C PRO A 136 -1.52 12.93 19.13
N GLU A 137 -2.67 12.83 19.81
CA GLU A 137 -3.24 11.58 20.31
C GLU A 137 -3.69 10.68 19.14
N LYS A 138 -4.39 11.24 18.13
CA LYS A 138 -4.81 10.52 16.93
C LYS A 138 -3.61 10.01 16.13
N ILE A 139 -2.57 10.84 15.99
CA ILE A 139 -1.34 10.43 15.31
C ILE A 139 -0.64 9.31 16.08
N ALA A 140 -0.55 9.41 17.41
CA ALA A 140 0.06 8.36 18.24
C ALA A 140 -0.72 7.04 18.18
N GLU A 141 -2.05 7.08 18.20
CA GLU A 141 -2.90 5.90 18.04
C GLU A 141 -2.69 5.22 16.68
N LEU A 142 -2.72 6.02 15.60
CA LEU A 142 -2.51 5.51 14.25
C LEU A 142 -1.09 4.94 14.08
N ALA A 143 -0.07 5.64 14.54
CA ALA A 143 1.31 5.18 14.49
C ALA A 143 1.49 3.84 15.23
N LYS A 144 0.85 3.68 16.40
CA LYS A 144 0.85 2.42 17.14
C LYS A 144 0.18 1.30 16.34
N GLU A 145 -0.96 1.55 15.70
CA GLU A 145 -1.64 0.58 14.84
C GLU A 145 -0.74 0.12 13.69
N PHE A 146 -0.07 1.05 13.03
CA PHE A 146 0.86 0.78 11.92
C PHE A 146 2.23 0.27 12.38
N ARG A 147 2.49 0.19 13.70
CA ARG A 147 3.81 -0.12 14.28
C ARG A 147 4.90 0.83 13.79
N VAL A 148 4.53 2.07 13.55
CA VAL A 148 5.45 3.15 13.21
C VAL A 148 6.08 3.66 14.49
N PHE A 149 7.39 3.57 14.57
CA PHE A 149 8.19 4.25 15.58
C PHE A 149 8.43 5.69 15.15
N TYR A 150 8.29 6.64 16.06
CA TYR A 150 8.76 8.02 15.86
C TYR A 150 9.14 8.64 17.20
N ARG A 151 10.18 9.47 17.19
CA ARG A 151 10.70 10.12 18.38
C ARG A 151 11.42 11.43 18.01
N LYS A 152 11.12 12.52 18.74
CA LYS A 152 11.87 13.75 18.66
C LYS A 152 13.31 13.55 19.13
N SER A 153 14.28 14.09 18.40
CA SER A 153 15.72 14.00 18.65
C SER A 153 16.36 15.38 18.46
N GLY A 154 17.28 15.76 19.33
CA GLY A 154 17.94 17.07 19.31
C GLY A 154 17.41 18.04 20.36
N ASP A 155 17.60 19.35 20.14
CA ASP A 155 17.14 20.38 21.06
C ASP A 155 15.64 20.61 20.93
N LEU A 156 14.88 20.23 21.96
CA LEU A 156 13.42 20.34 21.97
C LEU A 156 12.91 21.78 22.02
N ALA A 157 13.79 22.79 22.13
CA ALA A 157 13.41 24.21 22.10
C ALA A 157 13.08 24.73 20.68
N GLY A 158 12.92 23.85 19.67
CA GLY A 158 12.47 24.20 18.33
C GLY A 158 13.33 23.72 17.17
N HIS A 159 14.53 23.19 17.43
CA HIS A 159 15.47 22.68 16.42
C HIS A 159 15.64 21.16 16.53
N TYR A 160 14.52 20.43 16.60
CA TYR A 160 14.57 18.96 16.66
C TYR A 160 14.31 18.32 15.30
N THR A 161 14.86 17.14 15.11
CA THR A 161 14.48 16.18 14.07
C THR A 161 13.57 15.10 14.66
N ILE A 162 12.95 14.30 13.81
CA ILE A 162 12.17 13.15 14.25
C ILE A 162 12.75 11.89 13.59
N ASP A 163 13.27 10.99 14.43
CA ASP A 163 13.60 9.64 14.00
C ASP A 163 12.28 8.88 13.80
N HIS A 164 12.04 8.33 12.62
CA HIS A 164 10.79 7.61 12.34
C HIS A 164 11.00 6.43 11.39
N THR A 165 10.05 5.50 11.41
CA THR A 165 9.98 4.39 10.44
C THR A 165 9.77 4.95 9.03
N ALA A 166 10.61 4.56 8.08
CA ALA A 166 10.73 5.18 6.76
C ALA A 166 10.12 4.37 5.60
N GLY A 167 9.31 3.36 5.88
CA GLY A 167 8.66 2.57 4.84
C GLY A 167 7.26 3.07 4.47
N THR A 168 6.78 2.66 3.30
CA THR A 168 5.47 2.99 2.76
C THR A 168 4.55 1.78 2.82
N TYR A 169 3.38 1.93 3.41
CA TYR A 169 2.34 0.91 3.45
C TYR A 169 1.46 1.03 2.20
N VAL A 170 1.16 -0.10 1.56
CA VAL A 170 0.34 -0.15 0.34
C VAL A 170 -0.92 -0.96 0.61
N PHE A 171 -2.06 -0.38 0.28
CA PHE A 171 -3.39 -0.98 0.40
C PHE A 171 -3.93 -1.28 -0.99
N GLY A 172 -4.58 -2.42 -1.14
CA GLY A 172 -5.27 -2.78 -2.37
C GLY A 172 -6.54 -1.96 -2.62
N PRO A 173 -7.14 -2.07 -3.82
CA PRO A 173 -8.39 -1.36 -4.16
C PRO A 173 -9.57 -1.73 -3.26
N ASP A 174 -9.50 -2.84 -2.54
CA ASP A 174 -10.46 -3.29 -1.54
C ASP A 174 -10.25 -2.63 -0.16
N GLY A 175 -9.22 -1.79 -0.01
CA GLY A 175 -8.85 -1.12 1.24
C GLY A 175 -8.13 -2.01 2.24
N ARG A 176 -7.64 -3.19 1.83
CA ARG A 176 -6.89 -4.10 2.70
C ARG A 176 -5.38 -3.88 2.58
N PRO A 177 -4.62 -4.04 3.67
CA PRO A 177 -3.16 -4.00 3.62
C PRO A 177 -2.63 -5.09 2.70
N ARG A 178 -1.69 -4.73 1.84
CA ARG A 178 -1.10 -5.66 0.88
C ARG A 178 0.42 -5.69 0.95
N LEU A 179 1.08 -4.53 0.86
CA LEU A 179 2.54 -4.49 0.77
C LEU A 179 3.14 -3.44 1.72
N TYR A 180 4.38 -3.69 2.10
CA TYR A 180 5.27 -2.72 2.74
C TYR A 180 6.48 -2.52 1.85
N VAL A 181 6.63 -1.30 1.35
CA VAL A 181 7.73 -0.85 0.49
C VAL A 181 8.81 -0.25 1.39
N ARG A 182 10.05 -0.72 1.28
CA ARG A 182 11.17 -0.18 2.04
C ARG A 182 11.53 1.22 1.54
N HIS A 183 12.17 2.00 2.38
CA HIS A 183 12.75 3.27 1.95
C HIS A 183 13.77 3.06 0.84
N ALA A 184 13.79 3.96 -0.15
CA ALA A 184 14.66 3.92 -1.32
C ALA A 184 14.55 2.62 -2.17
N GLU A 185 13.38 1.98 -2.15
CA GLU A 185 13.09 0.88 -3.08
C GLU A 185 13.09 1.40 -4.53
N ASP A 186 13.51 0.56 -5.47
CA ASP A 186 13.49 0.89 -6.90
C ASP A 186 12.05 1.22 -7.35
N PRO A 187 11.79 2.41 -7.92
CA PRO A 187 10.48 2.78 -8.43
C PRO A 187 9.87 1.75 -9.38
N GLN A 188 10.68 1.05 -10.20
CA GLN A 188 10.22 0.00 -11.12
C GLN A 188 9.61 -1.19 -10.37
N VAL A 189 10.15 -1.53 -9.22
CA VAL A 189 9.59 -2.56 -8.34
C VAL A 189 8.22 -2.15 -7.86
N VAL A 190 8.10 -0.91 -7.37
CA VAL A 190 6.84 -0.37 -6.84
C VAL A 190 5.77 -0.26 -7.94
N VAL A 191 6.15 0.19 -9.14
CA VAL A 191 5.26 0.25 -10.31
C VAL A 191 4.73 -1.14 -10.68
N ALA A 192 5.59 -2.15 -10.72
CA ALA A 192 5.18 -3.52 -11.06
C ALA A 192 4.19 -4.08 -10.02
N ASP A 193 4.46 -3.85 -8.74
CA ASP A 193 3.62 -4.30 -7.63
C ASP A 193 2.25 -3.59 -7.63
N ILE A 194 2.23 -2.27 -7.84
CA ILE A 194 0.97 -1.49 -7.95
C ILE A 194 0.14 -1.96 -9.15
N LYS A 195 0.76 -2.17 -10.31
CA LYS A 195 0.06 -2.70 -11.50
C LYS A 195 -0.55 -4.09 -11.23
N ALA A 196 0.16 -4.96 -10.51
CA ALA A 196 -0.37 -6.26 -10.12
C ALA A 196 -1.59 -6.11 -9.20
N LEU A 197 -1.56 -5.20 -8.21
CA LEU A 197 -2.71 -4.91 -7.34
C LEU A 197 -3.90 -4.34 -8.12
N LEU A 198 -3.66 -3.44 -9.09
CA LEU A 198 -4.69 -2.85 -9.92
C LEU A 198 -5.33 -3.87 -10.88
N ALA A 199 -4.60 -4.93 -11.23
CA ALA A 199 -5.10 -6.06 -12.00
C ALA A 199 -5.87 -7.10 -11.17
N GLY A 200 -6.07 -6.87 -9.85
CA GLY A 200 -6.83 -7.75 -8.95
C GLY A 200 -6.06 -8.98 -8.49
N LYS A 201 -4.76 -8.91 -8.48
CA LYS A 201 -3.88 -10.00 -8.06
C LYS A 201 -3.47 -9.86 -6.60
#